data_81a57b4ae739abc91beb2da083ff0f00
#
_entry.id   81a57b4ae739abc91beb2da083ff0f00
#
_cell.length_a   1.000
_cell.length_b   1.000
_cell.length_c   1.000
_cell.angle_alpha   90.00
_cell.angle_beta   90.00
_cell.angle_gamma   90.00
#
_symmetry.space_group_name_H-M   'P 1'
#
loop_
_entity.id
_entity.type
_entity.pdbx_description
1 polymer ?
#
loop_
_entity_poly.entity_id
_entity_poly.type
_entity_poly.pdbx_seq_one_letter_code
_entity_poly.pdbx_strand_id
1 'polypeptide(L)'
;KKLAIKKGVNIYKNLCEEILSYNGEITGVRLDNGNHILTDKIIFNGDFNDLDNYLINQRIRNKRVANYSRKNRSLSAITWMMKNKTAGFELCRHNIFFNSPYRKEFSDIFKKGRIPSDPTVYICAQDRLNNGSLVSGKEERLFLLINAPANGDFARISKTEMKTCQASVFSLLKKCGLEIDNPQKVPVSMTPQKFYQRFPGSGGALYGRPTHGWLSPFTRPSSRSKISGLYLSGGTVHPGPGLPMATI
;
A
#
# COMPACT_ATOMS: atom_id res chain seq x y z
N LYS A 1 9.68 -18.39 1.47
CA LYS A 1 9.80 -18.94 0.11
C LYS A 1 10.48 -20.31 0.09
N LYS A 2 11.71 -20.47 0.64
CA LYS A 2 12.44 -21.76 0.67
C LYS A 2 11.61 -22.90 1.30
N LEU A 3 10.97 -22.64 2.46
CA LEU A 3 10.12 -23.63 3.13
C LEU A 3 8.89 -24.01 2.30
N ALA A 4 8.22 -23.05 1.66
CA ALA A 4 7.07 -23.31 0.79
C ALA A 4 7.45 -24.25 -0.36
N ILE A 5 8.56 -23.97 -1.06
CA ILE A 5 9.07 -24.84 -2.13
C ILE A 5 9.38 -26.24 -1.58
N LYS A 6 10.03 -26.35 -0.41
CA LYS A 6 10.31 -27.66 0.23
C LYS A 6 9.04 -28.43 0.56
N LYS A 7 7.91 -27.75 0.79
CA LYS A 7 6.59 -28.31 1.04
C LYS A 7 5.78 -28.56 -0.26
N GLY A 8 6.41 -28.48 -1.43
CA GLY A 8 5.77 -28.78 -2.71
C GLY A 8 5.00 -27.60 -3.36
N VAL A 9 5.17 -26.37 -2.85
CA VAL A 9 4.53 -25.20 -3.45
C VAL A 9 5.25 -24.80 -4.74
N ASN A 10 4.51 -24.77 -5.84
CA ASN A 10 4.99 -24.23 -7.11
C ASN A 10 4.84 -22.70 -7.12
N ILE A 11 5.89 -21.98 -7.52
CA ILE A 11 5.92 -20.52 -7.58
C ILE A 11 6.09 -20.09 -9.03
N TYR A 12 5.06 -19.48 -9.57
CA TYR A 12 5.06 -18.90 -10.91
C TYR A 12 5.43 -17.42 -10.82
N LYS A 13 6.17 -16.93 -11.81
CA LYS A 13 6.49 -15.49 -11.97
C LYS A 13 5.53 -14.80 -12.93
N ASN A 14 4.72 -15.58 -13.60
CA ASN A 14 3.73 -15.14 -14.56
C ASN A 14 2.61 -14.35 -13.87
N LEU A 15 2.03 -13.41 -14.61
CA LEU A 15 0.85 -12.69 -14.15
C LEU A 15 -0.40 -13.54 -14.41
N CYS A 16 -1.31 -13.57 -13.46
CA CYS A 16 -2.65 -14.10 -13.69
C CYS A 16 -3.44 -13.05 -14.48
N GLU A 17 -4.02 -13.42 -15.62
CA GLU A 17 -4.86 -12.55 -16.44
C GLU A 17 -6.34 -12.79 -16.22
N GLU A 18 -6.71 -14.05 -15.92
CA GLU A 18 -8.11 -14.43 -15.82
C GLU A 18 -8.34 -15.54 -14.79
N ILE A 19 -9.42 -15.41 -14.06
CA ILE A 19 -9.98 -16.49 -13.23
C ILE A 19 -10.99 -17.27 -14.07
N LEU A 20 -10.66 -18.52 -14.37
CA LEU A 20 -11.48 -19.39 -15.20
C LEU A 20 -12.64 -19.98 -14.40
N SER A 21 -13.76 -20.14 -15.07
CA SER A 21 -14.95 -20.73 -14.44
C SER A 21 -15.86 -21.44 -15.44
N TYR A 22 -16.52 -22.48 -14.97
CA TYR A 22 -17.53 -23.23 -15.72
C TYR A 22 -18.75 -23.45 -14.82
N ASN A 23 -19.95 -23.26 -15.35
CA ASN A 23 -21.23 -23.38 -14.63
C ASN A 23 -21.31 -22.61 -13.28
N GLY A 24 -20.53 -21.53 -13.14
CA GLY A 24 -20.53 -20.69 -11.91
C GLY A 24 -19.60 -21.18 -10.82
N GLU A 25 -18.74 -22.12 -11.12
CA GLU A 25 -17.68 -22.66 -10.25
C GLU A 25 -16.30 -22.35 -10.82
N ILE A 26 -15.33 -22.20 -9.95
CA ILE A 26 -13.94 -21.95 -10.34
C ILE A 26 -13.37 -23.24 -10.95
N THR A 27 -12.62 -23.09 -12.05
CA THR A 27 -11.95 -24.19 -12.73
C THR A 27 -10.45 -23.96 -12.89
N GLY A 28 -9.95 -22.76 -12.64
CA GLY A 28 -8.54 -22.46 -12.73
C GLY A 28 -8.23 -20.99 -12.97
N VAL A 29 -6.99 -20.74 -13.41
CA VAL A 29 -6.53 -19.41 -13.84
C VAL A 29 -5.80 -19.52 -15.17
N ARG A 30 -5.87 -18.45 -15.97
CA ARG A 30 -5.05 -18.27 -17.16
C ARG A 30 -3.93 -17.27 -16.86
N LEU A 31 -2.72 -17.63 -17.27
CA LEU A 31 -1.52 -16.79 -17.10
C LEU A 31 -1.25 -15.96 -18.38
N ASP A 32 -0.42 -14.93 -18.23
CA ASP A 32 0.02 -14.02 -19.31
C ASP A 32 0.76 -14.70 -20.47
N ASN A 33 1.30 -15.89 -20.26
CA ASN A 33 1.91 -16.73 -21.28
C ASN A 33 0.92 -17.71 -21.94
N GLY A 34 -0.37 -17.58 -21.69
CA GLY A 34 -1.43 -18.45 -22.21
C GLY A 34 -1.61 -19.79 -21.49
N ASN A 35 -0.73 -20.14 -20.56
CA ASN A 35 -0.86 -21.39 -19.80
C ASN A 35 -2.03 -21.33 -18.83
N HIS A 36 -2.67 -22.48 -18.63
CA HIS A 36 -3.74 -22.66 -17.66
C HIS A 36 -3.25 -23.45 -16.46
N ILE A 37 -3.62 -23.01 -15.26
CA ILE A 37 -3.46 -23.79 -14.02
C ILE A 37 -4.86 -24.18 -13.56
N LEU A 38 -5.16 -25.48 -13.63
CA LEU A 38 -6.46 -26.00 -13.22
C LEU A 38 -6.51 -26.12 -11.70
N THR A 39 -7.59 -25.64 -11.11
CA THR A 39 -7.88 -25.73 -9.67
C THR A 39 -9.35 -25.43 -9.41
N ASP A 40 -9.92 -26.06 -8.39
CA ASP A 40 -11.27 -25.80 -7.88
C ASP A 40 -11.31 -24.73 -6.78
N LYS A 41 -10.14 -24.29 -6.30
CA LYS A 41 -10.02 -23.30 -5.21
C LYS A 41 -8.95 -22.26 -5.50
N ILE A 42 -9.32 -21.01 -5.33
CA ILE A 42 -8.43 -19.85 -5.51
C ILE A 42 -8.49 -18.97 -4.26
N ILE A 43 -7.33 -18.58 -3.75
CA ILE A 43 -7.20 -17.51 -2.76
C ILE A 43 -6.69 -16.27 -3.50
N PHE A 44 -7.55 -15.27 -3.66
CA PHE A 44 -7.20 -13.99 -4.25
C PHE A 44 -6.64 -13.07 -3.18
N ASN A 45 -5.35 -12.75 -3.27
CA ASN A 45 -4.64 -11.85 -2.35
C ASN A 45 -4.32 -10.48 -2.97
N GLY A 46 -4.95 -10.14 -4.09
CA GLY A 46 -4.91 -8.81 -4.70
C GLY A 46 -5.83 -7.82 -3.98
N ASP A 47 -5.85 -6.58 -4.48
CA ASP A 47 -6.85 -5.61 -4.02
C ASP A 47 -8.25 -6.08 -4.46
N PHE A 48 -9.19 -6.09 -3.49
CA PHE A 48 -10.57 -6.50 -3.77
C PHE A 48 -11.21 -5.73 -4.93
N ASN A 49 -10.91 -4.43 -5.07
CA ASN A 49 -11.43 -3.61 -6.17
C ASN A 49 -10.85 -3.98 -7.55
N ASP A 50 -9.74 -4.70 -7.56
CA ASP A 50 -9.14 -5.17 -8.81
C ASP A 50 -9.71 -6.53 -9.28
N LEU A 51 -10.45 -7.22 -8.42
CA LEU A 51 -10.97 -8.56 -8.71
C LEU A 51 -11.78 -8.62 -10.01
N ASP A 52 -12.50 -7.54 -10.37
CA ASP A 52 -13.28 -7.46 -11.61
C ASP A 52 -12.43 -7.63 -12.87
N ASN A 53 -11.19 -7.22 -12.85
CA ASN A 53 -10.29 -7.35 -13.98
C ASN A 53 -9.91 -8.80 -14.27
N TYR A 54 -10.07 -9.70 -13.29
CA TYR A 54 -9.81 -11.13 -13.40
C TYR A 54 -11.08 -11.96 -13.64
N LEU A 55 -12.25 -11.42 -13.32
CA LEU A 55 -13.55 -12.11 -13.48
C LEU A 55 -14.18 -11.74 -14.81
N ILE A 56 -13.73 -12.33 -15.91
CA ILE A 56 -14.25 -12.04 -17.25
C ILE A 56 -15.65 -12.64 -17.43
N ASN A 57 -15.93 -13.80 -16.83
CA ASN A 57 -17.23 -14.43 -16.90
C ASN A 57 -18.30 -13.61 -16.15
N GLN A 58 -19.23 -13.02 -16.90
CA GLN A 58 -20.29 -12.14 -16.38
C GLN A 58 -21.17 -12.82 -15.32
N ARG A 59 -21.44 -14.12 -15.45
CA ARG A 59 -22.26 -14.87 -14.50
C ARG A 59 -21.65 -14.94 -13.11
N ILE A 60 -20.33 -15.07 -13.04
CA ILE A 60 -19.57 -15.06 -11.78
C ILE A 60 -19.44 -13.62 -11.27
N ARG A 61 -19.12 -12.71 -12.16
CA ARG A 61 -18.98 -11.30 -11.83
C ARG A 61 -20.21 -10.71 -11.13
N ASN A 62 -21.41 -11.12 -11.57
CA ASN A 62 -22.67 -10.68 -10.97
C ASN A 62 -22.90 -11.22 -9.54
N LYS A 63 -22.22 -12.28 -9.11
CA LYS A 63 -22.27 -12.81 -7.74
C LYS A 63 -21.39 -12.03 -6.76
N ARG A 64 -20.53 -11.16 -7.25
CA ARG A 64 -19.57 -10.43 -6.43
C ARG A 64 -20.23 -9.25 -5.69
N VAL A 65 -19.67 -8.89 -4.54
CA VAL A 65 -20.00 -7.64 -3.86
C VAL A 65 -19.45 -6.46 -4.66
N ALA A 66 -20.23 -5.39 -4.82
CA ALA A 66 -19.83 -4.20 -5.56
C ALA A 66 -18.56 -3.54 -4.99
N ASN A 67 -17.75 -2.96 -5.88
CA ASN A 67 -16.60 -2.16 -5.49
C ASN A 67 -17.04 -0.94 -4.67
N TYR A 68 -16.15 -0.49 -3.79
CA TYR A 68 -16.37 0.78 -3.12
C TYR A 68 -15.90 1.94 -4.00
N SER A 69 -16.61 3.08 -3.85
CA SER A 69 -16.33 4.28 -4.64
C SER A 69 -14.97 4.90 -4.31
N ARG A 70 -14.48 5.76 -5.20
CA ARG A 70 -13.25 6.54 -4.99
C ARG A 70 -13.26 7.35 -3.70
N LYS A 71 -14.42 7.86 -3.27
CA LYS A 71 -14.60 8.62 -2.03
C LYS A 71 -14.36 7.79 -0.77
N ASN A 72 -14.47 6.47 -0.88
CA ASN A 72 -14.31 5.51 0.21
C ASN A 72 -12.94 4.81 0.17
N ARG A 73 -11.91 5.48 -0.33
CA ARG A 73 -10.52 4.99 -0.30
C ARG A 73 -9.80 5.49 0.95
N SER A 74 -8.96 4.64 1.51
CA SER A 74 -8.03 5.04 2.56
C SER A 74 -6.92 5.93 2.02
N LEU A 75 -5.98 6.28 2.88
CA LEU A 75 -4.77 7.00 2.49
C LEU A 75 -3.90 6.16 1.54
N SER A 76 -3.23 6.87 0.64
CA SER A 76 -1.99 6.45 0.00
C SER A 76 -0.80 7.08 0.72
N ALA A 77 0.39 6.96 0.15
CA ALA A 77 1.59 7.58 0.68
C ALA A 77 2.53 8.07 -0.43
N ILE A 78 3.42 8.98 -0.05
CA ILE A 78 4.69 9.18 -0.76
C ILE A 78 5.78 8.67 0.16
N THR A 79 6.65 7.81 -0.38
CA THR A 79 7.76 7.27 0.41
C THR A 79 9.09 7.51 -0.28
N TRP A 80 10.13 7.70 0.54
CA TRP A 80 11.50 7.81 0.08
C TRP A 80 12.37 6.80 0.82
N MET A 81 13.22 6.14 0.09
CA MET A 81 14.23 5.23 0.62
C MET A 81 15.60 5.82 0.33
N MET A 82 16.40 6.01 1.35
CA MET A 82 17.73 6.56 1.23
C MET A 82 18.70 5.89 2.21
N LYS A 83 19.98 5.96 1.88
CA LYS A 83 21.06 5.65 2.80
C LYS A 83 21.86 6.93 3.00
N ASN A 84 21.96 7.40 4.25
CA ASN A 84 22.50 8.71 4.55
C ASN A 84 23.05 8.79 5.96
N LYS A 85 23.87 9.83 6.23
CA LYS A 85 24.26 10.20 7.59
C LYS A 85 23.22 11.13 8.18
N THR A 86 22.96 10.99 9.47
CA THR A 86 22.10 11.86 10.24
C THR A 86 22.86 12.45 11.42
N ALA A 87 22.47 13.64 11.84
CA ALA A 87 23.00 14.35 13.00
C ALA A 87 21.91 15.15 13.70
N GLY A 88 22.22 15.66 14.90
CA GLY A 88 21.32 16.48 15.71
C GLY A 88 20.30 15.62 16.46
N PHE A 89 19.04 15.58 16.00
CA PHE A 89 18.00 14.81 16.67
C PHE A 89 18.36 13.31 16.76
N GLU A 90 18.28 12.74 17.95
CA GLU A 90 18.53 11.32 18.19
C GLU A 90 17.38 10.46 17.71
N LEU A 91 17.54 9.84 16.55
CA LEU A 91 16.53 8.95 16.01
C LEU A 91 16.43 7.64 16.80
N CYS A 92 15.21 7.22 17.11
CA CYS A 92 14.88 5.85 17.43
C CYS A 92 14.63 5.05 16.13
N ARG A 93 14.30 3.77 16.25
CA ARG A 93 13.91 2.96 15.08
C ARG A 93 12.68 3.53 14.36
N HIS A 94 11.71 4.03 15.12
CA HIS A 94 10.48 4.63 14.60
C HIS A 94 10.32 6.04 15.16
N ASN A 95 10.13 7.01 14.29
CA ASN A 95 10.00 8.42 14.63
C ASN A 95 8.86 9.04 13.86
N ILE A 96 8.16 9.99 14.48
CA ILE A 96 7.10 10.77 13.83
C ILE A 96 7.35 12.25 14.11
N PHE A 97 7.42 13.05 13.06
CA PHE A 97 7.58 14.49 13.11
C PHE A 97 6.26 15.14 12.68
N PHE A 98 5.59 15.76 13.63
CA PHE A 98 4.31 16.42 13.38
C PHE A 98 4.50 17.85 12.90
N ASN A 99 3.67 18.24 11.93
CA ASN A 99 3.51 19.64 11.55
C ASN A 99 2.13 20.13 12.01
N SER A 100 2.04 21.40 12.41
CA SER A 100 0.79 22.01 12.85
C SER A 100 0.23 22.88 11.71
N PRO A 101 -1.11 22.89 11.50
CA PRO A 101 -2.18 22.15 12.17
C PRO A 101 -2.45 20.77 11.51
N TYR A 102 -2.42 19.71 12.31
CA TYR A 102 -2.62 18.34 11.87
C TYR A 102 -3.92 18.09 11.08
N ARG A 103 -5.02 18.74 11.45
CA ARG A 103 -6.32 18.63 10.76
C ARG A 103 -6.27 19.08 9.29
N LYS A 104 -5.36 20.01 8.94
CA LYS A 104 -5.20 20.53 7.58
C LYS A 104 -4.70 19.43 6.63
N GLU A 105 -3.79 18.57 7.10
CA GLU A 105 -3.27 17.43 6.35
C GLU A 105 -4.40 16.54 5.84
N PHE A 106 -5.30 16.10 6.72
CA PHE A 106 -6.44 15.25 6.34
C PHE A 106 -7.47 15.97 5.47
N SER A 107 -7.67 17.28 5.67
CA SER A 107 -8.51 18.07 4.77
C SER A 107 -7.92 18.15 3.36
N ASP A 108 -6.62 18.34 3.23
CA ASP A 108 -5.96 18.35 1.93
C ASP A 108 -6.07 16.99 1.23
N ILE A 109 -5.89 15.89 1.96
CA ILE A 109 -5.96 14.53 1.41
C ILE A 109 -7.39 14.14 1.05
N PHE A 110 -8.34 14.18 1.99
CA PHE A 110 -9.67 13.60 1.81
C PHE A 110 -10.67 14.54 1.15
N LYS A 111 -10.57 15.86 1.41
CA LYS A 111 -11.52 16.82 0.83
C LYS A 111 -11.02 17.42 -0.48
N LYS A 112 -9.71 17.73 -0.57
CA LYS A 112 -9.13 18.40 -1.75
C LYS A 112 -8.40 17.45 -2.69
N GLY A 113 -8.12 16.20 -2.27
CA GLY A 113 -7.45 15.19 -3.08
C GLY A 113 -6.03 15.57 -3.51
N ARG A 114 -5.32 16.36 -2.72
CA ARG A 114 -3.97 16.86 -3.03
C ARG A 114 -2.95 16.44 -1.96
N ILE A 115 -1.67 16.51 -2.32
CA ILE A 115 -0.56 16.32 -1.38
C ILE A 115 -0.64 17.42 -0.31
N PRO A 116 -0.50 17.10 0.98
CA PRO A 116 -0.45 18.10 2.04
C PRO A 116 0.71 19.07 1.85
N SER A 117 0.45 20.38 2.03
CA SER A 117 1.51 21.40 2.01
C SER A 117 2.47 21.26 3.20
N ASP A 118 1.94 20.79 4.32
CA ASP A 118 2.65 20.67 5.59
C ASP A 118 2.43 19.24 6.15
N PRO A 119 3.11 18.22 5.59
CA PRO A 119 2.86 16.83 5.95
C PRO A 119 3.46 16.46 7.29
N THR A 120 2.82 15.55 8.01
CA THR A 120 3.45 14.76 9.06
C THR A 120 4.41 13.77 8.42
N VAL A 121 5.63 13.64 8.97
CA VAL A 121 6.68 12.79 8.44
C VAL A 121 6.96 11.63 9.39
N TYR A 122 6.80 10.41 8.90
CA TYR A 122 7.26 9.22 9.59
C TYR A 122 8.63 8.80 9.05
N ILE A 123 9.55 8.45 9.96
CA ILE A 123 10.86 7.90 9.62
C ILE A 123 11.06 6.56 10.33
N CYS A 124 11.35 5.52 9.55
CA CYS A 124 11.92 4.28 10.06
C CYS A 124 13.43 4.27 9.78
N ALA A 125 14.23 4.41 10.83
CA ALA A 125 15.68 4.28 10.80
C ALA A 125 16.04 2.79 10.98
N GLN A 126 16.15 2.07 9.87
CA GLN A 126 16.18 0.60 9.85
C GLN A 126 17.42 -0.01 10.51
N ASP A 127 18.51 0.74 10.58
CA ASP A 127 19.77 0.29 11.16
C ASP A 127 19.92 0.71 12.62
N ARG A 128 18.88 1.25 13.26
CA ARG A 128 18.83 1.59 14.67
C ARG A 128 18.08 0.56 15.49
N LEU A 129 18.57 0.32 16.71
CA LEU A 129 17.86 -0.44 17.73
C LEU A 129 16.76 0.41 18.37
N ASN A 130 15.90 -0.22 19.19
CA ASN A 130 14.83 0.50 19.87
C ASN A 130 15.34 1.56 20.87
N ASN A 131 16.54 1.41 21.38
CA ASN A 131 17.23 2.38 22.24
C ASN A 131 17.92 3.52 21.46
N GLY A 132 17.76 3.57 20.12
CA GLY A 132 18.34 4.59 19.27
C GLY A 132 19.79 4.35 18.84
N SER A 133 20.48 3.34 19.37
CA SER A 133 21.86 3.06 18.97
C SER A 133 21.93 2.54 17.54
N LEU A 134 22.93 3.01 16.78
CA LEU A 134 23.21 2.55 15.42
C LEU A 134 23.94 1.21 15.47
N VAL A 135 23.46 0.23 14.70
CA VAL A 135 24.03 -1.14 14.71
C VAL A 135 25.44 -1.15 14.13
N SER A 136 25.68 -0.41 13.04
CA SER A 136 27.02 -0.32 12.42
C SER A 136 27.11 0.80 11.40
N GLY A 137 28.34 1.30 11.19
CA GLY A 137 28.66 2.26 10.12
C GLY A 137 28.33 3.72 10.44
N LYS A 138 28.61 4.60 9.48
CA LYS A 138 28.36 6.06 9.56
C LYS A 138 27.10 6.50 8.81
N GLU A 139 26.59 5.65 7.92
CA GLU A 139 25.37 5.87 7.14
C GLU A 139 24.32 4.86 7.53
N GLU A 140 23.08 5.29 7.61
CA GLU A 140 21.94 4.46 7.96
C GLU A 140 20.87 4.47 6.86
N ARG A 141 20.12 3.37 6.78
CA ARG A 141 18.99 3.25 5.87
C ARG A 141 17.78 3.90 6.50
N LEU A 142 17.26 4.90 5.79
CA LEU A 142 16.08 5.66 6.20
C LEU A 142 14.94 5.36 5.24
N PHE A 143 13.80 5.03 5.80
CA PHE A 143 12.53 4.96 5.09
C PHE A 143 11.64 6.10 5.60
N LEU A 144 11.39 7.09 4.75
CA LEU A 144 10.53 8.23 5.05
C LEU A 144 9.16 7.99 4.41
N LEU A 145 8.11 8.41 5.10
CA LEU A 145 6.74 8.32 4.61
C LEU A 145 5.96 9.57 5.02
N ILE A 146 5.19 10.09 4.07
CA ILE A 146 4.09 11.04 4.32
C ILE A 146 2.79 10.48 3.78
N ASN A 147 1.67 10.89 4.35
CA ASN A 147 0.35 10.57 3.84
C ASN A 147 0.06 11.29 2.53
N ALA A 148 -0.65 10.64 1.62
CA ALA A 148 -1.05 11.19 0.34
C ALA A 148 -2.47 10.70 -0.06
N PRO A 149 -3.17 11.39 -0.98
CA PRO A 149 -4.46 10.93 -1.49
C PRO A 149 -4.32 9.68 -2.37
N ALA A 150 -5.29 8.77 -2.29
CA ALA A 150 -5.33 7.56 -3.11
C ALA A 150 -5.97 7.83 -4.48
N ASN A 151 -5.29 8.60 -5.30
CA ASN A 151 -5.75 9.07 -6.62
C ASN A 151 -4.79 8.72 -7.76
N GLY A 152 -3.93 7.73 -7.57
CA GLY A 152 -2.92 7.32 -8.53
C GLY A 152 -3.46 6.75 -9.84
N ASP A 153 -4.76 6.42 -9.91
CA ASP A 153 -5.44 5.97 -11.12
C ASP A 153 -5.85 7.11 -12.07
N PHE A 154 -5.94 8.36 -11.58
CA PHE A 154 -6.36 9.50 -12.40
C PHE A 154 -5.53 10.77 -12.21
N ALA A 155 -4.75 10.89 -11.15
CA ALA A 155 -3.89 12.04 -10.90
C ALA A 155 -2.41 11.68 -11.00
N ARG A 156 -1.63 12.62 -11.53
CA ARG A 156 -0.18 12.49 -11.62
C ARG A 156 0.48 13.62 -10.85
N ILE A 157 1.43 13.27 -9.99
CA ILE A 157 2.25 14.26 -9.29
C ILE A 157 3.32 14.75 -10.28
N SER A 158 3.33 16.04 -10.53
CA SER A 158 4.36 16.68 -11.36
C SER A 158 5.73 16.65 -10.67
N LYS A 159 6.80 16.80 -11.46
CA LYS A 159 8.16 16.92 -10.91
C LYS A 159 8.31 18.11 -9.96
N THR A 160 7.60 19.22 -10.24
CA THR A 160 7.62 20.44 -9.42
C THR A 160 6.92 20.17 -8.08
N GLU A 161 5.71 19.59 -8.08
CA GLU A 161 4.99 19.23 -6.86
C GLU A 161 5.80 18.27 -5.98
N MET A 162 6.46 17.28 -6.60
CA MET A 162 7.32 16.35 -5.87
C MET A 162 8.51 17.06 -5.21
N LYS A 163 9.17 18.00 -5.93
CA LYS A 163 10.27 18.80 -5.37
C LYS A 163 9.81 19.69 -4.22
N THR A 164 8.67 20.37 -4.38
CA THR A 164 8.08 21.21 -3.32
C THR A 164 7.73 20.38 -2.08
N CYS A 165 7.08 19.24 -2.28
CA CYS A 165 6.76 18.31 -1.21
C CYS A 165 8.02 17.82 -0.48
N GLN A 166 9.04 17.43 -1.21
CA GLN A 166 10.31 16.98 -0.65
C GLN A 166 10.99 18.10 0.15
N ALA A 167 11.01 19.32 -0.37
CA ALA A 167 11.56 20.49 0.32
C ALA A 167 10.82 20.76 1.65
N SER A 168 9.49 20.67 1.66
CA SER A 168 8.66 20.81 2.87
C SER A 168 9.00 19.75 3.92
N VAL A 169 9.14 18.49 3.51
CA VAL A 169 9.56 17.39 4.39
C VAL A 169 10.90 17.66 5.05
N PHE A 170 11.94 17.95 4.28
CA PHE A 170 13.27 18.19 4.83
C PHE A 170 13.35 19.48 5.65
N SER A 171 12.57 20.51 5.30
CA SER A 171 12.43 21.72 6.12
C SER A 171 11.85 21.43 7.50
N LEU A 172 10.81 20.58 7.58
CA LEU A 172 10.24 20.14 8.87
C LEU A 172 11.28 19.39 9.69
N LEU A 173 11.96 18.41 9.11
CA LEU A 173 12.98 17.62 9.81
C LEU A 173 14.09 18.50 10.38
N LYS A 174 14.58 19.45 9.59
CA LYS A 174 15.58 20.43 10.03
C LYS A 174 15.07 21.32 11.17
N LYS A 175 13.82 21.79 11.11
CA LYS A 175 13.19 22.55 12.20
C LYS A 175 13.10 21.74 13.50
N CYS A 176 12.94 20.42 13.39
CA CYS A 176 12.93 19.51 14.53
C CYS A 176 14.34 19.10 14.99
N GLY A 177 15.40 19.68 14.42
CA GLY A 177 16.79 19.42 14.80
C GLY A 177 17.40 18.20 14.12
N LEU A 178 16.70 17.53 13.17
CA LEU A 178 17.26 16.41 12.41
C LEU A 178 17.97 16.92 11.16
N GLU A 179 19.28 16.74 11.12
CA GLU A 179 20.11 17.00 9.95
C GLU A 179 20.34 15.71 9.17
N ILE A 180 20.07 15.74 7.86
CA ILE A 180 20.34 14.65 6.91
C ILE A 180 21.34 15.18 5.90
N ASP A 181 22.47 14.49 5.78
CA ASP A 181 23.49 14.84 4.80
C ASP A 181 22.95 14.59 3.37
N ASN A 182 23.15 15.55 2.43
CA ASN A 182 22.70 15.44 1.05
C ASN A 182 21.21 15.01 0.85
N PRO A 183 20.23 15.73 1.44
CA PRO A 183 18.83 15.35 1.39
C PRO A 183 18.23 15.35 -0.03
N GLN A 184 18.91 15.97 -1.01
CA GLN A 184 18.50 15.96 -2.43
C GLN A 184 18.80 14.63 -3.14
N LYS A 185 19.71 13.80 -2.61
CA LYS A 185 20.09 12.50 -3.16
C LYS A 185 19.12 11.42 -2.69
N VAL A 186 17.91 11.39 -3.25
CA VAL A 186 16.90 10.37 -2.96
C VAL A 186 16.79 9.41 -4.13
N PRO A 187 17.36 8.22 -4.05
CA PRO A 187 17.44 7.31 -5.20
C PRO A 187 16.12 6.64 -5.54
N VAL A 188 15.24 6.42 -4.56
CA VAL A 188 14.00 5.67 -4.77
C VAL A 188 12.84 6.39 -4.08
N SER A 189 11.77 6.63 -4.84
CA SER A 189 10.51 7.13 -4.31
C SER A 189 9.33 6.32 -4.83
N MET A 190 8.35 6.07 -3.97
CA MET A 190 7.03 5.55 -4.35
C MET A 190 6.01 6.67 -4.22
N THR A 191 5.05 6.71 -5.11
CA THR A 191 3.96 7.68 -5.15
C THR A 191 2.64 6.95 -5.25
N PRO A 192 1.49 7.58 -5.00
CA PRO A 192 0.17 6.97 -5.21
C PRO A 192 0.03 6.30 -6.59
N GLN A 193 0.56 6.94 -7.64
CA GLN A 193 0.55 6.37 -8.99
C GLN A 193 1.40 5.10 -9.08
N LYS A 194 2.62 5.08 -8.53
CA LYS A 194 3.48 3.89 -8.54
C LYS A 194 2.89 2.76 -7.69
N PHE A 195 2.23 3.09 -6.56
CA PHE A 195 1.49 2.12 -5.78
C PHE A 195 0.34 1.52 -6.60
N TYR A 196 -0.45 2.36 -7.29
CA TYR A 196 -1.53 1.89 -8.16
C TYR A 196 -1.03 1.02 -9.31
N GLN A 197 0.07 1.41 -9.97
CA GLN A 197 0.67 0.61 -11.05
C GLN A 197 1.13 -0.78 -10.56
N ARG A 198 1.62 -0.86 -9.32
CA ARG A 198 2.10 -2.12 -8.75
C ARG A 198 0.98 -2.95 -8.11
N PHE A 199 -0.03 -2.30 -7.58
CA PHE A 199 -1.19 -2.89 -6.91
C PHE A 199 -2.46 -2.19 -7.40
N PRO A 200 -3.00 -2.60 -8.56
CA PRO A 200 -4.21 -2.01 -9.12
C PRO A 200 -5.42 -2.16 -8.20
N GLY A 201 -6.49 -1.40 -8.49
CA GLY A 201 -7.78 -1.53 -7.81
C GLY A 201 -8.23 -0.29 -7.07
N SER A 202 -7.46 0.18 -6.08
CA SER A 202 -7.89 1.25 -5.16
C SER A 202 -7.12 2.57 -5.32
N GLY A 203 -6.57 2.87 -6.50
CA GLY A 203 -5.90 4.14 -6.78
C GLY A 203 -4.63 4.35 -5.94
N GLY A 204 -3.99 3.26 -5.50
CA GLY A 204 -2.81 3.31 -4.63
C GLY A 204 -3.14 3.47 -3.14
N ALA A 205 -4.38 3.25 -2.70
CA ALA A 205 -4.73 3.19 -1.28
C ALA A 205 -4.01 2.03 -0.61
N LEU A 206 -3.32 2.30 0.51
CA LEU A 206 -2.52 1.29 1.23
C LEU A 206 -3.38 0.31 2.03
N TYR A 207 -4.59 0.72 2.42
CA TYR A 207 -5.46 -0.04 3.32
C TYR A 207 -6.83 -0.33 2.72
N GLY A 208 -7.02 -0.12 1.41
CA GLY A 208 -8.31 -0.28 0.73
C GLY A 208 -9.34 0.75 1.21
N ARG A 209 -10.38 0.33 1.96
CA ARG A 209 -11.38 1.24 2.56
C ARG A 209 -10.82 1.96 3.78
N PRO A 210 -11.26 3.21 4.04
CA PRO A 210 -10.92 3.90 5.27
C PRO A 210 -11.54 3.20 6.49
N THR A 211 -10.89 3.33 7.63
CA THR A 211 -11.35 2.74 8.90
C THR A 211 -12.11 3.75 9.76
N HIS A 212 -12.80 4.73 9.12
CA HIS A 212 -13.59 5.72 9.84
C HIS A 212 -14.93 5.12 10.32
N GLY A 213 -15.21 5.32 11.59
CA GLY A 213 -16.42 4.82 12.25
C GLY A 213 -16.29 3.39 12.79
N TRP A 214 -17.03 3.11 13.84
CA TRP A 214 -16.98 1.84 14.58
C TRP A 214 -17.47 0.62 13.76
N LEU A 215 -18.32 0.85 12.74
CA LEU A 215 -18.80 -0.21 11.83
C LEU A 215 -17.85 -0.48 10.67
N SER A 216 -16.77 0.28 10.50
CA SER A 216 -15.89 0.19 9.31
C SER A 216 -15.28 -1.21 9.09
N PRO A 217 -14.89 -2.00 10.10
CA PRO A 217 -14.42 -3.36 9.89
C PRO A 217 -15.46 -4.25 9.22
N PHE A 218 -16.74 -4.12 9.60
CA PHE A 218 -17.85 -4.93 9.08
C PHE A 218 -18.28 -4.55 7.66
N THR A 219 -17.81 -3.43 7.13
CA THR A 219 -18.10 -3.02 5.74
C THR A 219 -17.11 -3.56 4.72
N ARG A 220 -16.06 -4.28 5.16
CA ARG A 220 -15.11 -4.95 4.30
C ARG A 220 -15.68 -6.26 3.77
N PRO A 221 -15.32 -6.68 2.53
CA PRO A 221 -15.71 -8.00 2.03
C PRO A 221 -15.24 -9.11 2.99
N SER A 222 -16.05 -10.15 3.12
CA SER A 222 -15.66 -11.36 3.85
C SER A 222 -14.56 -12.11 3.10
N SER A 223 -13.74 -12.87 3.81
CA SER A 223 -12.75 -13.79 3.24
C SER A 223 -13.40 -14.90 2.41
N ARG A 224 -14.62 -15.28 2.72
CA ARG A 224 -15.42 -16.21 1.93
C ARG A 224 -16.27 -15.45 0.93
N SER A 225 -15.98 -15.57 -0.36
CA SER A 225 -16.75 -14.92 -1.41
C SER A 225 -18.07 -15.65 -1.68
N LYS A 226 -18.99 -15.00 -2.42
CA LYS A 226 -20.22 -15.66 -2.92
C LYS A 226 -19.98 -16.55 -4.13
N ILE A 227 -18.76 -16.61 -4.64
CA ILE A 227 -18.36 -17.45 -5.77
C ILE A 227 -17.78 -18.73 -5.22
N SER A 228 -18.36 -19.86 -5.59
CA SER A 228 -17.87 -21.18 -5.15
C SER A 228 -16.41 -21.38 -5.58
N GLY A 229 -15.55 -21.78 -4.64
CA GLY A 229 -14.12 -21.97 -4.88
C GLY A 229 -13.27 -20.70 -4.83
N LEU A 230 -13.85 -19.49 -4.71
CA LEU A 230 -13.07 -18.24 -4.60
C LEU A 230 -13.07 -17.70 -3.17
N TYR A 231 -11.87 -17.57 -2.62
CA TYR A 231 -11.61 -17.00 -1.31
C TYR A 231 -10.81 -15.70 -1.46
N LEU A 232 -11.00 -14.77 -0.53
CA LEU A 232 -10.33 -13.47 -0.52
C LEU A 232 -9.43 -13.36 0.69
N SER A 233 -8.25 -12.76 0.53
CA SER A 233 -7.28 -12.55 1.61
C SER A 233 -6.59 -11.21 1.44
N GLY A 234 -6.13 -10.61 2.54
CA GLY A 234 -5.31 -9.39 2.52
C GLY A 234 -5.97 -8.18 3.17
N GLY A 235 -5.28 -7.05 3.13
CA GLY A 235 -5.66 -5.84 3.85
C GLY A 235 -6.95 -5.15 3.38
N THR A 236 -7.48 -5.50 2.21
CA THR A 236 -8.74 -4.97 1.68
C THR A 236 -9.97 -5.79 2.06
N VAL A 237 -9.75 -6.92 2.74
CA VAL A 237 -10.77 -7.89 3.17
C VAL A 237 -10.95 -7.79 4.69
N HIS A 238 -12.09 -8.27 5.23
CA HIS A 238 -12.32 -8.37 6.67
C HIS A 238 -11.28 -9.32 7.32
N PRO A 239 -10.72 -9.02 8.50
CA PRO A 239 -11.02 -7.86 9.36
C PRO A 239 -10.26 -6.59 9.02
N GLY A 240 -9.32 -6.60 8.08
CA GLY A 240 -8.61 -5.41 7.62
C GLY A 240 -7.10 -5.55 7.56
N PRO A 241 -6.36 -4.45 7.36
CA PRO A 241 -4.92 -4.48 7.20
C PRO A 241 -4.20 -4.71 8.53
N GLY A 242 -3.07 -5.39 8.46
CA GLY A 242 -2.20 -5.72 9.58
C GLY A 242 -1.93 -7.21 9.68
N LEU A 243 -0.70 -7.61 10.05
CA LEU A 243 -0.33 -9.01 10.17
C LEU A 243 -1.24 -9.79 11.14
N PRO A 244 -1.52 -9.32 12.37
CA PRO A 244 -2.42 -10.02 13.27
C PRO A 244 -3.84 -10.15 12.70
N MET A 245 -4.33 -9.11 12.03
CA MET A 245 -5.66 -9.11 11.42
C MET A 245 -5.76 -10.03 10.21
N ALA A 246 -4.68 -10.18 9.44
CA ALA A 246 -4.67 -11.04 8.24
C ALA A 246 -4.49 -12.54 8.58
N THR A 247 -4.19 -12.90 9.82
CA THR A 247 -4.01 -14.28 10.29
C THR A 247 -5.24 -14.85 11.00
N ILE A 248 -6.25 -14.05 11.26
CA ILE A 248 -7.56 -14.44 11.78
C ILE A 248 -8.47 -14.88 10.63
#